data_c0f99a32f5d2df2495a792c98e53b014
#
_entry.id   c0f99a32f5d2df2495a792c98e53b014
#
_cell.length_a   1.000
_cell.length_b   1.000
_cell.length_c   1.000
_cell.angle_alpha   90.00
_cell.angle_beta   90.00
_cell.angle_gamma   90.00
#
_symmetry.space_group_name_H-M   'P 1'
#
loop_
_entity.id
_entity.type
_entity.pdbx_description
1 polymer ?
#
loop_
_entity_poly.entity_id
_entity_poly.type
_entity_poly.pdbx_seq_one_letter_code
_entity_poly.pdbx_strand_id
1 'polypeptide(L)'
;MTTELREIWVYLSASPLLHLTLTLVAYQAGSWVYQKGKLNPLLNPVLLAVCLLVAALTVTRTSYTTYFQGAQFVHFLLGPATVALAIPLYRQFDRVKRSALAILTSIVTGSLTASLTAVALVRLLGGGWDTAISIAPKSVTAPVAMGISEQLGGLPSLTAVLVILTGIIGAMLGPPLLNLMGIRDWAARGIAIGTASHGIGTARALQVNDVAGALSGLAMGLNALATAVLLPLLWRLFF
;
A
#
# COMPACT_ATOMS: atom_id res chain seq x y z
N MET A 1 -27.60 -20.32 12.53
CA MET A 1 -27.60 -19.14 13.41
C MET A 1 -29.00 -19.00 13.95
N THR A 2 -29.23 -19.05 15.25
CA THR A 2 -30.54 -18.91 15.88
C THR A 2 -31.11 -17.53 15.57
N THR A 3 -32.45 -17.38 15.59
CA THR A 3 -33.15 -16.11 15.29
C THR A 3 -32.65 -14.96 16.16
N GLU A 4 -32.42 -15.21 17.43
CA GLU A 4 -31.86 -14.24 18.39
C GLU A 4 -30.45 -13.77 18.04
N LEU A 5 -29.56 -14.65 17.61
CA LEU A 5 -28.21 -14.28 17.17
C LEU A 5 -28.26 -13.42 15.89
N ARG A 6 -29.26 -13.64 15.06
CA ARG A 6 -29.45 -12.84 13.86
C ARG A 6 -29.93 -11.42 14.18
N GLU A 7 -30.85 -11.28 15.13
CA GLU A 7 -31.33 -9.96 15.58
C GLU A 7 -30.24 -9.16 16.27
N ILE A 8 -29.47 -9.80 17.16
CA ILE A 8 -28.30 -9.18 17.79
C ILE A 8 -27.28 -8.75 16.74
N TRP A 9 -27.02 -9.58 15.73
CA TRP A 9 -26.10 -9.21 14.65
C TRP A 9 -26.59 -8.02 13.83
N VAL A 10 -27.89 -7.97 13.48
CA VAL A 10 -28.47 -6.85 12.74
C VAL A 10 -28.32 -5.54 13.52
N TYR A 11 -28.54 -5.56 14.83
CA TYR A 11 -28.34 -4.38 15.68
C TYR A 11 -26.88 -3.97 15.79
N LEU A 12 -25.97 -4.91 16.02
CA LEU A 12 -24.53 -4.64 16.12
C LEU A 12 -23.92 -4.21 14.79
N SER A 13 -24.35 -4.79 13.67
CA SER A 13 -23.83 -4.46 12.34
C SER A 13 -24.19 -3.05 11.87
N ALA A 14 -25.20 -2.44 12.48
CA ALA A 14 -25.51 -1.01 12.30
C ALA A 14 -24.58 -0.08 13.10
N SER A 15 -23.76 -0.64 14.03
CA SER A 15 -22.87 0.17 14.85
C SER A 15 -21.50 0.35 14.19
N PRO A 16 -21.05 1.60 13.93
CA PRO A 16 -19.71 1.88 13.43
C PRO A 16 -18.59 1.30 14.33
N LEU A 17 -18.83 1.23 15.64
CA LEU A 17 -17.86 0.69 16.60
C LEU A 17 -17.57 -0.79 16.40
N LEU A 18 -18.53 -1.59 15.96
CA LEU A 18 -18.29 -3.00 15.67
C LEU A 18 -17.26 -3.16 14.55
N HIS A 19 -17.44 -2.44 13.45
CA HIS A 19 -16.56 -2.55 12.30
C HIS A 19 -15.16 -1.97 12.54
N LEU A 20 -15.08 -0.88 13.33
CA LEU A 20 -13.81 -0.37 13.83
C LEU A 20 -13.08 -1.43 14.67
N THR A 21 -13.77 -1.99 15.66
CA THR A 21 -13.22 -3.01 16.55
C THR A 21 -12.80 -4.26 15.76
N LEU A 22 -13.64 -4.72 14.82
CA LEU A 22 -13.33 -5.86 13.96
C LEU A 22 -12.05 -5.63 13.16
N THR A 23 -11.87 -4.41 12.62
CA THR A 23 -10.65 -4.04 11.88
C THR A 23 -9.41 -4.11 12.77
N LEU A 24 -9.48 -3.53 13.97
CA LEU A 24 -8.37 -3.53 14.93
C LEU A 24 -8.03 -4.94 15.42
N VAL A 25 -9.05 -5.75 15.74
CA VAL A 25 -8.87 -7.14 16.18
C VAL A 25 -8.28 -8.00 15.05
N ALA A 26 -8.76 -7.86 13.83
CA ALA A 26 -8.23 -8.58 12.67
C ALA A 26 -6.73 -8.24 12.44
N TYR A 27 -6.37 -6.96 12.54
CA TYR A 27 -4.98 -6.54 12.41
C TYR A 27 -4.12 -7.06 13.58
N GLN A 28 -4.63 -7.01 14.81
CA GLN A 28 -3.92 -7.51 15.99
C GLN A 28 -3.70 -9.03 15.91
N ALA A 29 -4.71 -9.78 15.46
CA ALA A 29 -4.59 -11.22 15.21
C ALA A 29 -3.53 -11.51 14.14
N GLY A 30 -3.56 -10.80 13.02
CA GLY A 30 -2.53 -10.89 11.97
C GLY A 30 -1.13 -10.58 12.50
N SER A 31 -0.99 -9.52 13.29
CA SER A 31 0.28 -9.13 13.92
C SER A 31 0.80 -10.19 14.89
N TRP A 32 -0.08 -10.80 15.66
CA TRP A 32 0.28 -11.89 16.58
C TRP A 32 0.78 -13.14 15.82
N VAL A 33 0.09 -13.53 14.75
CA VAL A 33 0.53 -14.66 13.90
C VAL A 33 1.90 -14.34 13.27
N TYR A 34 2.07 -13.13 12.77
CA TYR A 34 3.32 -12.66 12.19
C TYR A 34 4.49 -12.71 13.18
N GLN A 35 4.29 -12.24 14.42
CA GLN A 35 5.31 -12.29 15.48
C GLN A 35 5.65 -13.73 15.85
N LYS A 36 4.64 -14.61 16.05
CA LYS A 36 4.86 -16.03 16.29
C LYS A 36 5.55 -16.75 15.14
N GLY A 37 5.29 -16.33 13.91
CA GLY A 37 5.96 -16.79 12.69
C GLY A 37 7.37 -16.23 12.48
N LYS A 38 8.03 -15.71 13.54
CA LYS A 38 9.38 -15.14 13.51
C LYS A 38 9.54 -14.04 12.45
N LEU A 39 8.53 -13.20 12.32
CA LEU A 39 8.47 -12.09 11.37
C LEU A 39 8.60 -12.54 9.90
N ASN A 40 8.10 -13.72 9.58
CA ASN A 40 8.11 -14.26 8.22
C ASN A 40 7.30 -13.33 7.29
N PRO A 41 7.90 -12.76 6.22
CA PRO A 41 7.21 -11.85 5.31
C PRO A 41 5.92 -12.43 4.69
N LEU A 42 5.83 -13.75 4.52
CA LEU A 42 4.64 -14.43 4.00
C LEU A 42 3.42 -14.32 4.93
N LEU A 43 3.65 -14.12 6.22
CA LEU A 43 2.61 -13.91 7.23
C LEU A 43 2.33 -12.41 7.44
N ASN A 44 2.38 -11.61 6.37
CA ASN A 44 2.16 -10.16 6.43
C ASN A 44 0.88 -9.83 7.21
N PRO A 45 0.94 -8.98 8.27
CA PRO A 45 -0.22 -8.67 9.11
C PRO A 45 -1.39 -8.05 8.34
N VAL A 46 -1.09 -7.22 7.33
CA VAL A 46 -2.12 -6.59 6.50
C VAL A 46 -2.83 -7.63 5.65
N LEU A 47 -2.08 -8.55 5.03
CA LEU A 47 -2.66 -9.65 4.26
C LEU A 47 -3.60 -10.50 5.12
N LEU A 48 -3.14 -10.91 6.30
CA LEU A 48 -3.94 -11.73 7.23
C LEU A 48 -5.19 -10.97 7.70
N ALA A 49 -5.05 -9.68 8.04
CA ALA A 49 -6.19 -8.87 8.43
C ALA A 49 -7.23 -8.73 7.30
N VAL A 50 -6.78 -8.47 6.08
CA VAL A 50 -7.67 -8.40 4.89
C VAL A 50 -8.38 -9.73 4.68
N CYS A 51 -7.68 -10.86 4.72
CA CYS A 51 -8.30 -12.19 4.57
C CYS A 51 -9.36 -12.44 5.66
N LEU A 52 -9.05 -12.12 6.93
CA LEU A 52 -10.00 -12.27 8.04
C LEU A 52 -11.23 -11.38 7.88
N LEU A 53 -11.03 -10.12 7.48
CA LEU A 53 -12.13 -9.18 7.26
C LEU A 53 -13.00 -9.60 6.09
N VAL A 54 -12.41 -9.97 4.95
CA VAL A 54 -13.17 -10.46 3.79
C VAL A 54 -13.97 -11.71 4.16
N ALA A 55 -13.37 -12.67 4.85
CA ALA A 55 -14.08 -13.86 5.31
C ALA A 55 -15.26 -13.49 6.25
N ALA A 56 -15.02 -12.62 7.24
CA ALA A 56 -16.06 -12.19 8.17
C ALA A 56 -17.22 -11.48 7.44
N LEU A 57 -16.92 -10.52 6.57
CA LEU A 57 -17.95 -9.79 5.81
C LEU A 57 -18.73 -10.69 4.86
N THR A 58 -18.07 -11.66 4.23
CA THR A 58 -18.72 -12.64 3.33
C THR A 58 -19.66 -13.57 4.09
N VAL A 59 -19.20 -14.13 5.22
CA VAL A 59 -20.00 -15.02 6.07
C VAL A 59 -21.21 -14.30 6.67
N THR A 60 -21.02 -13.05 7.11
CA THR A 60 -22.08 -12.23 7.70
C THR A 60 -22.95 -11.52 6.67
N ARG A 61 -22.61 -11.61 5.38
CA ARG A 61 -23.27 -10.90 4.27
C ARG A 61 -23.35 -9.39 4.49
N THR A 62 -22.35 -8.82 5.18
CA THR A 62 -22.24 -7.38 5.43
C THR A 62 -21.68 -6.68 4.20
N SER A 63 -22.34 -5.61 3.73
CA SER A 63 -21.86 -4.83 2.60
C SER A 63 -20.58 -4.05 2.96
N TYR A 64 -19.72 -3.80 1.97
CA TYR A 64 -18.53 -2.97 2.16
C TYR A 64 -18.88 -1.56 2.66
N THR A 65 -19.96 -0.97 2.15
CA THR A 65 -20.44 0.36 2.56
C THR A 65 -20.78 0.41 4.04
N THR A 66 -21.48 -0.60 4.54
CA THR A 66 -21.82 -0.72 5.97
C THR A 66 -20.56 -0.90 6.83
N TYR A 67 -19.64 -1.76 6.40
CA TYR A 67 -18.36 -1.95 7.08
C TYR A 67 -17.54 -0.64 7.10
N PHE A 68 -17.45 0.08 5.98
CA PHE A 68 -16.63 1.27 5.87
C PHE A 68 -17.10 2.43 6.75
N GLN A 69 -18.37 2.49 7.12
CA GLN A 69 -18.88 3.50 8.09
C GLN A 69 -18.14 3.44 9.44
N GLY A 70 -17.71 2.26 9.88
CA GLY A 70 -16.86 2.09 11.05
C GLY A 70 -15.37 2.18 10.73
N ALA A 71 -14.94 1.53 9.66
CA ALA A 71 -13.53 1.48 9.27
C ALA A 71 -12.96 2.85 8.84
N GLN A 72 -13.80 3.83 8.46
CA GLN A 72 -13.37 5.19 8.09
C GLN A 72 -12.61 5.91 9.22
N PHE A 73 -12.79 5.55 10.47
CA PHE A 73 -12.01 6.12 11.59
C PHE A 73 -10.54 5.71 11.51
N VAL A 74 -10.25 4.48 11.06
CA VAL A 74 -8.87 4.05 10.77
C VAL A 74 -8.33 4.80 9.55
N HIS A 75 -9.15 4.98 8.51
CA HIS A 75 -8.78 5.76 7.34
C HIS A 75 -8.44 7.22 7.68
N PHE A 76 -9.20 7.85 8.58
CA PHE A 76 -8.91 9.20 9.06
C PHE A 76 -7.52 9.33 9.69
N LEU A 77 -7.04 8.29 10.39
CA LEU A 77 -5.70 8.26 11.01
C LEU A 77 -4.55 8.20 10.00
N LEU A 78 -4.82 7.94 8.71
CA LEU A 78 -3.77 8.00 7.67
C LEU A 78 -3.12 9.38 7.56
N GLY A 79 -3.88 10.46 7.72
CA GLY A 79 -3.34 11.82 7.70
C GLY A 79 -2.29 12.04 8.79
N PRO A 80 -2.64 11.94 10.08
CA PRO A 80 -1.69 12.06 11.19
C PRO A 80 -0.53 11.06 11.10
N ALA A 81 -0.79 9.80 10.71
CA ALA A 81 0.26 8.79 10.54
C ALA A 81 1.27 9.18 9.46
N THR A 82 0.80 9.73 8.33
CA THR A 82 1.68 10.19 7.25
C THR A 82 2.54 11.38 7.71
N VAL A 83 1.97 12.32 8.46
CA VAL A 83 2.72 13.44 9.04
C VAL A 83 3.75 12.95 10.06
N ALA A 84 3.42 11.94 10.87
CA ALA A 84 4.35 11.36 11.84
C ALA A 84 5.61 10.75 11.18
N LEU A 85 5.53 10.32 9.91
CA LEU A 85 6.71 9.87 9.14
C LEU A 85 7.76 10.98 8.91
N ALA A 86 7.39 12.25 9.10
CA ALA A 86 8.35 13.35 9.04
C ALA A 86 9.38 13.29 10.19
N ILE A 87 9.04 12.71 11.33
CA ILE A 87 9.93 12.63 12.50
C ILE A 87 11.18 11.79 12.19
N PRO A 88 11.09 10.51 11.79
CA PRO A 88 12.26 9.72 11.42
C PRO A 88 12.99 10.31 10.20
N LEU A 89 12.26 10.93 9.25
CA LEU A 89 12.86 11.59 8.11
C LEU A 89 13.73 12.79 8.53
N TYR A 90 13.23 13.64 9.43
CA TYR A 90 14.00 14.77 9.95
C TYR A 90 15.32 14.33 10.59
N ARG A 91 15.34 13.21 11.30
CA ARG A 91 16.57 12.62 11.86
C ARG A 91 17.59 12.18 10.80
N GLN A 92 17.15 11.94 9.56
CA GLN A 92 18.00 11.55 8.43
C GLN A 92 18.26 12.71 7.44
N PHE A 93 17.89 13.95 7.80
CA PHE A 93 17.88 15.11 6.90
C PHE A 93 19.22 15.36 6.21
N ASP A 94 20.33 15.31 6.96
CA ASP A 94 21.66 15.53 6.39
C ASP A 94 22.06 14.44 5.38
N ARG A 95 21.64 13.20 5.61
CA ARG A 95 21.87 12.09 4.68
C ARG A 95 21.06 12.30 3.41
N VAL A 96 19.79 12.66 3.54
CA VAL A 96 18.91 12.97 2.42
C VAL A 96 19.47 14.11 1.58
N LYS A 97 19.88 15.20 2.21
CA LYS A 97 20.45 16.37 1.52
C LYS A 97 21.71 16.03 0.72
N ARG A 98 22.61 15.23 1.31
CA ARG A 98 23.86 14.80 0.65
C ARG A 98 23.60 13.85 -0.54
N SER A 99 22.53 13.08 -0.51
CA SER A 99 22.19 12.08 -1.53
C SER A 99 20.97 12.48 -2.38
N ALA A 100 20.54 13.74 -2.33
CA ALA A 100 19.28 14.19 -2.92
C ALA A 100 19.17 13.85 -4.41
N LEU A 101 20.22 14.07 -5.20
CA LEU A 101 20.21 13.75 -6.63
C LEU A 101 20.05 12.24 -6.87
N ALA A 102 20.79 11.40 -6.13
CA ALA A 102 20.69 9.95 -6.25
C ALA A 102 19.30 9.45 -5.84
N ILE A 103 18.70 10.03 -4.79
CA ILE A 103 17.35 9.71 -4.34
C ILE A 103 16.33 10.08 -5.42
N LEU A 104 16.37 11.30 -5.93
CA LEU A 104 15.43 11.78 -6.96
C LEU A 104 15.53 10.94 -8.25
N THR A 105 16.73 10.72 -8.75
CA THR A 105 16.92 9.89 -9.95
C THR A 105 16.45 8.47 -9.76
N SER A 106 16.72 7.85 -8.60
CA SER A 106 16.25 6.50 -8.26
C SER A 106 14.72 6.42 -8.21
N ILE A 107 14.06 7.42 -7.62
CA ILE A 107 12.60 7.46 -7.51
C ILE A 107 11.96 7.67 -8.89
N VAL A 108 12.46 8.63 -9.68
CA VAL A 108 11.94 8.88 -11.03
C VAL A 108 12.10 7.67 -11.92
N THR A 109 13.31 7.09 -11.99
CA THR A 109 13.56 5.88 -12.80
C THR A 109 12.76 4.69 -12.31
N GLY A 110 12.67 4.49 -10.99
CA GLY A 110 11.88 3.43 -10.38
C GLY A 110 10.38 3.57 -10.67
N SER A 111 9.84 4.78 -10.55
CA SER A 111 8.44 5.09 -10.87
C SER A 111 8.11 4.79 -12.33
N LEU A 112 8.93 5.30 -13.25
CA LEU A 112 8.77 5.08 -14.68
C LEU A 112 8.84 3.58 -15.02
N THR A 113 9.87 2.90 -14.52
CA THR A 113 10.03 1.46 -14.74
C THR A 113 8.83 0.68 -14.21
N ALA A 114 8.36 0.98 -13.00
CA ALA A 114 7.23 0.29 -12.39
C ALA A 114 5.93 0.48 -13.19
N SER A 115 5.66 1.69 -13.67
CA SER A 115 4.46 2.01 -14.43
C SER A 115 4.54 1.43 -15.85
N LEU A 116 5.63 1.68 -16.57
CA LEU A 116 5.78 1.23 -17.96
C LEU A 116 5.82 -0.29 -18.07
N THR A 117 6.54 -0.98 -17.19
CA THR A 117 6.58 -2.45 -17.20
C THR A 117 5.23 -3.05 -16.87
N ALA A 118 4.45 -2.47 -15.94
CA ALA A 118 3.13 -2.95 -15.62
C ALA A 118 2.17 -2.80 -16.81
N VAL A 119 2.15 -1.62 -17.43
CA VAL A 119 1.35 -1.38 -18.66
C VAL A 119 1.76 -2.33 -19.77
N ALA A 120 3.07 -2.44 -20.05
CA ALA A 120 3.59 -3.32 -21.08
C ALA A 120 3.19 -4.78 -20.85
N LEU A 121 3.35 -5.31 -19.63
CA LEU A 121 2.98 -6.68 -19.30
C LEU A 121 1.48 -6.94 -19.47
N VAL A 122 0.62 -6.04 -19.01
CA VAL A 122 -0.85 -6.17 -19.21
C VAL A 122 -1.19 -6.21 -20.69
N ARG A 123 -0.59 -5.32 -21.49
CA ARG A 123 -0.83 -5.27 -22.93
C ARG A 123 -0.30 -6.50 -23.68
N LEU A 124 0.89 -6.96 -23.31
CA LEU A 124 1.48 -8.18 -23.89
C LEU A 124 0.68 -9.45 -23.56
N LEU A 125 0.03 -9.48 -22.39
CA LEU A 125 -0.84 -10.59 -21.98
C LEU A 125 -2.28 -10.46 -22.52
N GLY A 126 -2.56 -9.49 -23.39
CA GLY A 126 -3.87 -9.31 -24.02
C GLY A 126 -4.87 -8.52 -23.17
N GLY A 127 -4.45 -7.89 -22.06
CA GLY A 127 -5.32 -7.05 -21.24
C GLY A 127 -5.76 -5.78 -21.96
N GLY A 128 -6.98 -5.31 -21.64
CA GLY A 128 -7.54 -4.07 -22.17
C GLY A 128 -6.82 -2.80 -21.69
N TRP A 129 -7.09 -1.68 -22.34
CA TRP A 129 -6.55 -0.38 -21.94
C TRP A 129 -7.03 0.05 -20.57
N ASP A 130 -8.30 -0.20 -20.21
CA ASP A 130 -8.85 0.11 -18.88
C ASP A 130 -8.05 -0.54 -17.75
N THR A 131 -7.65 -1.81 -17.94
CA THR A 131 -6.80 -2.55 -17.00
C THR A 131 -5.38 -2.00 -16.98
N ALA A 132 -4.82 -1.67 -18.15
CA ALA A 132 -3.47 -1.12 -18.27
C ALA A 132 -3.35 0.25 -17.58
N ILE A 133 -4.35 1.12 -17.76
CA ILE A 133 -4.46 2.42 -17.08
C ILE A 133 -4.60 2.22 -15.56
N SER A 134 -5.46 1.27 -15.17
CA SER A 134 -5.73 1.02 -13.75
C SER A 134 -4.50 0.51 -12.99
N ILE A 135 -3.62 -0.26 -13.63
CA ILE A 135 -2.41 -0.79 -13.00
C ILE A 135 -1.21 0.18 -13.05
N ALA A 136 -1.22 1.13 -13.97
CA ALA A 136 -0.10 2.04 -14.19
C ALA A 136 0.36 2.74 -12.89
N PRO A 137 -0.53 3.32 -12.05
CA PRO A 137 -0.16 4.00 -10.81
C PRO A 137 -0.07 3.06 -9.59
N LYS A 138 0.03 1.72 -9.75
CA LYS A 138 -0.03 0.73 -8.67
C LYS A 138 0.97 0.91 -7.52
N SER A 139 2.08 1.60 -7.76
CA SER A 139 3.18 1.74 -6.79
C SER A 139 3.07 2.97 -5.88
N VAL A 140 2.01 3.78 -6.01
CA VAL A 140 1.72 4.90 -5.12
C VAL A 140 0.57 4.57 -4.17
N THR A 141 0.28 5.45 -3.22
CA THR A 141 -0.81 5.23 -2.25
C THR A 141 -2.17 5.17 -2.94
N ALA A 142 -3.10 4.35 -2.42
CA ALA A 142 -4.39 4.09 -3.06
C ALA A 142 -5.17 5.36 -3.43
N PRO A 143 -5.30 6.41 -2.59
CA PRO A 143 -6.01 7.62 -2.97
C PRO A 143 -5.38 8.33 -4.18
N VAL A 144 -4.04 8.42 -4.22
CA VAL A 144 -3.32 9.05 -5.33
C VAL A 144 -3.45 8.23 -6.61
N ALA A 145 -3.27 6.90 -6.49
CA ALA A 145 -3.40 5.99 -7.62
C ALA A 145 -4.81 6.01 -8.24
N MET A 146 -5.84 5.98 -7.39
CA MET A 146 -7.24 6.06 -7.84
C MET A 146 -7.54 7.35 -8.57
N GLY A 147 -7.09 8.50 -8.04
CA GLY A 147 -7.28 9.80 -8.70
C GLY A 147 -6.56 9.88 -10.06
N ILE A 148 -5.34 9.37 -10.16
CA ILE A 148 -4.62 9.30 -11.44
C ILE A 148 -5.35 8.38 -12.42
N SER A 149 -5.76 7.21 -11.97
CA SER A 149 -6.50 6.23 -12.79
C SER A 149 -7.80 6.81 -13.33
N GLU A 150 -8.59 7.47 -12.48
CA GLU A 150 -9.84 8.12 -12.85
C GLU A 150 -9.61 9.22 -13.91
N GLN A 151 -8.60 10.05 -13.69
CA GLN A 151 -8.24 11.12 -14.64
C GLN A 151 -7.82 10.61 -16.02
N LEU A 152 -7.23 9.42 -16.08
CA LEU A 152 -6.76 8.79 -17.31
C LEU A 152 -7.79 7.86 -17.97
N GLY A 153 -8.96 7.67 -17.37
CA GLY A 153 -10.03 6.80 -17.88
C GLY A 153 -9.89 5.33 -17.48
N GLY A 154 -9.17 5.03 -16.40
CA GLY A 154 -9.11 3.70 -15.80
C GLY A 154 -10.25 3.45 -14.81
N LEU A 155 -10.17 2.33 -14.10
CA LEU A 155 -11.15 1.87 -13.12
C LEU A 155 -10.61 2.06 -11.68
N PRO A 156 -11.03 3.10 -10.92
CA PRO A 156 -10.49 3.39 -9.58
C PRO A 156 -10.60 2.22 -8.60
N SER A 157 -11.70 1.47 -8.63
CA SER A 157 -11.89 0.29 -7.78
C SER A 157 -10.88 -0.82 -8.08
N LEU A 158 -10.61 -1.09 -9.36
CA LEU A 158 -9.57 -2.03 -9.78
C LEU A 158 -8.19 -1.52 -9.36
N THR A 159 -7.92 -0.24 -9.55
CA THR A 159 -6.67 0.40 -9.12
C THR A 159 -6.44 0.22 -7.63
N ALA A 160 -7.46 0.42 -6.79
CA ALA A 160 -7.33 0.22 -5.33
C ALA A 160 -6.90 -1.21 -4.99
N VAL A 161 -7.50 -2.22 -5.61
CA VAL A 161 -7.14 -3.62 -5.41
C VAL A 161 -5.69 -3.88 -5.84
N LEU A 162 -5.31 -3.39 -7.02
CA LEU A 162 -3.96 -3.58 -7.57
C LEU A 162 -2.88 -2.90 -6.71
N VAL A 163 -3.18 -1.72 -6.16
CA VAL A 163 -2.32 -1.02 -5.19
C VAL A 163 -2.12 -1.85 -3.94
N ILE A 164 -3.20 -2.33 -3.32
CA ILE A 164 -3.11 -3.14 -2.10
C ILE A 164 -2.29 -4.40 -2.35
N LEU A 165 -2.55 -5.13 -3.44
CA LEU A 165 -1.80 -6.31 -3.83
C LEU A 165 -0.31 -6.00 -4.06
N THR A 166 -0.02 -4.89 -4.75
CA THR A 166 1.36 -4.45 -4.99
C THR A 166 2.10 -4.17 -3.67
N GLY A 167 1.43 -3.49 -2.74
CA GLY A 167 2.02 -3.20 -1.43
C GLY A 167 2.28 -4.46 -0.61
N ILE A 168 1.34 -5.40 -0.58
CA ILE A 168 1.48 -6.68 0.13
C ILE A 168 2.61 -7.51 -0.49
N ILE A 169 2.59 -7.71 -1.82
CA ILE A 169 3.62 -8.47 -2.54
C ILE A 169 5.00 -7.84 -2.34
N GLY A 170 5.10 -6.52 -2.45
CA GLY A 170 6.37 -5.83 -2.26
C GLY A 170 6.89 -5.87 -0.82
N ALA A 171 6.01 -5.80 0.19
CA ALA A 171 6.41 -5.98 1.58
C ALA A 171 6.88 -7.41 1.88
N MET A 172 6.31 -8.41 1.18
CA MET A 172 6.67 -9.82 1.33
C MET A 172 7.94 -10.17 0.56
N LEU A 173 8.02 -9.82 -0.71
CA LEU A 173 9.09 -10.24 -1.62
C LEU A 173 10.25 -9.25 -1.70
N GLY A 174 10.03 -7.97 -1.38
CA GLY A 174 11.06 -6.94 -1.43
C GLY A 174 12.31 -7.28 -0.61
N PRO A 175 12.19 -7.57 0.70
CA PRO A 175 13.35 -7.91 1.52
C PRO A 175 14.15 -9.12 1.01
N PRO A 176 13.57 -10.29 0.69
CA PRO A 176 14.30 -11.41 0.13
C PRO A 176 14.93 -11.10 -1.25
N LEU A 177 14.24 -10.36 -2.10
CA LEU A 177 14.78 -9.94 -3.39
C LEU A 177 16.02 -9.05 -3.24
N LEU A 178 15.95 -8.04 -2.35
CA LEU A 178 17.08 -7.17 -2.05
C LEU A 178 18.27 -7.95 -1.44
N ASN A 179 17.98 -8.97 -0.62
CA ASN A 179 19.01 -9.87 -0.10
C ASN A 179 19.67 -10.67 -1.23
N LEU A 180 18.88 -11.23 -2.14
CA LEU A 180 19.38 -11.97 -3.32
C LEU A 180 20.26 -11.10 -4.21
N MET A 181 19.88 -9.83 -4.39
CA MET A 181 20.66 -8.85 -5.16
C MET A 181 21.89 -8.32 -4.41
N GLY A 182 22.13 -8.74 -3.15
CA GLY A 182 23.26 -8.28 -2.35
C GLY A 182 23.15 -6.82 -1.86
N ILE A 183 21.98 -6.20 -1.95
CA ILE A 183 21.76 -4.81 -1.52
C ILE A 183 21.61 -4.79 0.00
N ARG A 184 22.65 -4.32 0.71
CA ARG A 184 22.73 -4.32 2.18
C ARG A 184 22.53 -2.93 2.80
N ASP A 185 22.74 -1.86 2.04
CA ASP A 185 22.54 -0.49 2.55
C ASP A 185 21.08 -0.20 2.87
N TRP A 186 20.80 0.19 4.10
CA TRP A 186 19.46 0.42 4.61
C TRP A 186 18.76 1.59 3.93
N ALA A 187 19.49 2.61 3.46
CA ALA A 187 18.90 3.73 2.74
C ALA A 187 18.43 3.29 1.36
N ALA A 188 19.26 2.56 0.61
CA ALA A 188 18.90 2.00 -0.69
C ALA A 188 17.70 1.05 -0.59
N ARG A 189 17.69 0.18 0.43
CA ARG A 189 16.55 -0.70 0.71
C ARG A 189 15.26 0.07 1.01
N GLY A 190 15.36 1.12 1.83
CA GLY A 190 14.23 1.98 2.13
C GLY A 190 13.66 2.64 0.89
N ILE A 191 14.51 3.27 0.08
CA ILE A 191 14.09 3.92 -1.17
C ILE A 191 13.42 2.92 -2.11
N ALA A 192 14.00 1.74 -2.31
CA ALA A 192 13.44 0.69 -3.18
C ALA A 192 12.06 0.24 -2.70
N ILE A 193 11.90 -0.05 -1.41
CA ILE A 193 10.63 -0.49 -0.81
C ILE A 193 9.57 0.62 -0.88
N GLY A 194 9.92 1.87 -0.54
CA GLY A 194 8.98 3.00 -0.56
C GLY A 194 8.49 3.32 -1.98
N THR A 195 9.38 3.26 -2.96
CA THR A 195 9.03 3.49 -4.38
C THR A 195 8.17 2.37 -4.96
N ALA A 196 8.45 1.11 -4.62
CA ALA A 196 7.74 -0.04 -5.20
C ALA A 196 6.42 -0.36 -4.48
N SER A 197 6.37 -0.18 -3.14
CA SER A 197 5.35 -0.79 -2.27
C SER A 197 4.64 0.20 -1.36
N HIS A 198 4.81 1.48 -1.62
CA HIS A 198 4.13 2.59 -0.95
C HIS A 198 4.01 2.42 0.59
N GLY A 199 2.81 2.72 1.18
CA GLY A 199 2.60 2.72 2.63
C GLY A 199 2.74 1.34 3.29
N ILE A 200 2.31 0.26 2.63
CA ILE A 200 2.39 -1.11 3.19
C ILE A 200 3.85 -1.54 3.29
N GLY A 201 4.66 -1.28 2.24
CA GLY A 201 6.10 -1.53 2.27
C GLY A 201 6.82 -0.65 3.30
N THR A 202 6.44 0.64 3.40
CA THR A 202 7.00 1.58 4.36
C THR A 202 6.74 1.13 5.80
N ALA A 203 5.54 0.67 6.14
CA ALA A 203 5.22 0.11 7.44
C ALA A 203 6.13 -1.08 7.79
N ARG A 204 6.41 -1.94 6.79
CA ARG A 204 7.36 -3.05 6.97
C ARG A 204 8.80 -2.56 7.14
N ALA A 205 9.24 -1.58 6.38
CA ALA A 205 10.59 -1.02 6.47
C ALA A 205 10.86 -0.41 7.85
N LEU A 206 9.89 0.32 8.43
CA LEU A 206 9.95 0.88 9.79
C LEU A 206 10.12 -0.18 10.87
N GLN A 207 9.49 -1.35 10.71
CA GLN A 207 9.63 -2.46 11.67
C GLN A 207 11.01 -3.11 11.63
N VAL A 208 11.74 -2.97 10.53
CA VAL A 208 13.04 -3.62 10.33
C VAL A 208 14.20 -2.73 10.71
N ASN A 209 14.17 -1.46 10.28
CA ASN A 209 15.27 -0.52 10.50
C ASN A 209 14.79 0.92 10.34
N ASP A 210 15.15 1.80 11.27
CA ASP A 210 14.74 3.21 11.29
C ASP A 210 15.18 3.98 10.04
N VAL A 211 16.40 3.74 9.54
CA VAL A 211 16.91 4.39 8.31
C VAL A 211 16.10 3.95 7.10
N ALA A 212 15.88 2.63 6.98
CA ALA A 212 15.07 2.09 5.89
C ALA A 212 13.63 2.62 5.94
N GLY A 213 13.04 2.70 7.14
CA GLY A 213 11.70 3.25 7.34
C GLY A 213 11.60 4.72 6.96
N ALA A 214 12.54 5.56 7.43
CA ALA A 214 12.58 6.99 7.13
C ALA A 214 12.71 7.25 5.62
N LEU A 215 13.66 6.58 4.97
CA LEU A 215 13.90 6.73 3.52
C LEU A 215 12.77 6.11 2.68
N SER A 216 12.11 5.07 3.17
CA SER A 216 10.91 4.50 2.54
C SER A 216 9.74 5.48 2.58
N GLY A 217 9.50 6.15 3.71
CA GLY A 217 8.49 7.21 3.83
C GLY A 217 8.74 8.37 2.88
N LEU A 218 9.99 8.83 2.79
CA LEU A 218 10.39 9.85 1.82
C LEU A 218 10.13 9.40 0.38
N ALA A 219 10.60 8.20 0.04
CA ALA A 219 10.46 7.65 -1.31
C ALA A 219 8.98 7.46 -1.69
N MET A 220 8.14 7.00 -0.76
CA MET A 220 6.70 6.90 -0.95
C MET A 220 6.06 8.26 -1.32
N GLY A 221 6.38 9.31 -0.57
CA GLY A 221 5.84 10.65 -0.82
C GLY A 221 6.33 11.24 -2.15
N LEU A 222 7.63 11.18 -2.41
CA LEU A 222 8.20 11.67 -3.67
C LEU A 222 7.75 10.86 -4.88
N ASN A 223 7.59 9.53 -4.73
CA ASN A 223 7.04 8.69 -5.79
C ASN A 223 5.59 9.03 -6.12
N ALA A 224 4.78 9.36 -5.11
CA ALA A 224 3.42 9.82 -5.32
C ALA A 224 3.39 11.10 -6.15
N LEU A 225 4.23 12.09 -5.82
CA LEU A 225 4.37 13.34 -6.59
C LEU A 225 4.89 13.07 -8.01
N ALA A 226 5.97 12.27 -8.13
CA ALA A 226 6.54 11.93 -9.42
C ALA A 226 5.52 11.23 -10.34
N THR A 227 4.81 10.23 -9.84
CA THR A 227 3.82 9.50 -10.61
C THR A 227 2.63 10.38 -10.99
N ALA A 228 2.16 11.25 -10.08
CA ALA A 228 1.03 12.16 -10.35
C ALA A 228 1.34 13.16 -11.46
N VAL A 229 2.61 13.53 -11.66
CA VAL A 229 3.04 14.44 -12.73
C VAL A 229 3.44 13.67 -13.98
N LEU A 230 4.30 12.66 -13.83
CA LEU A 230 4.91 11.97 -14.97
C LEU A 230 3.92 11.08 -15.72
N LEU A 231 3.04 10.37 -15.02
CA LEU A 231 2.16 9.42 -15.68
C LEU A 231 1.12 10.08 -16.59
N PRO A 232 0.41 11.18 -16.20
CA PRO A 232 -0.46 11.91 -17.11
C PRO A 232 0.29 12.55 -18.28
N LEU A 233 1.51 13.04 -18.06
CA LEU A 233 2.33 13.62 -19.15
C LEU A 233 2.70 12.54 -20.18
N LEU A 234 3.19 11.39 -19.72
CA LEU A 234 3.53 10.27 -20.59
C LEU A 234 2.30 9.75 -21.35
N TRP A 235 1.17 9.68 -20.65
CA TRP A 235 -0.09 9.23 -21.27
C TRP A 235 -0.50 10.14 -22.44
N ARG A 236 -0.41 11.45 -22.28
CA ARG A 236 -0.70 12.43 -23.34
C ARG A 236 0.29 12.42 -24.51
N LEU A 237 1.55 11.98 -24.25
CA LEU A 237 2.58 11.95 -25.28
C LEU A 237 2.55 10.69 -26.14
N PHE A 238 2.11 9.57 -25.59
CA PHE A 238 2.19 8.26 -26.23
C PHE A 238 0.84 7.64 -26.59
N PHE A 239 -0.24 8.19 -26.04
CA PHE A 239 -1.62 7.68 -26.21
C PHE A 239 -2.64 8.82 -26.39
#